data_79a1a59c388a5e22512e1e0c65899bdb
#
_entry.id   79a1a59c388a5e22512e1e0c65899bdb
#
_cell.length_a   1.000
_cell.length_b   1.000
_cell.length_c   1.000
_cell.angle_alpha   90.00
_cell.angle_beta   90.00
_cell.angle_gamma   90.00
#
_symmetry.space_group_name_H-M   'P 1'
#
loop_
_entity.id
_entity.type
_entity.pdbx_description
1 polymer ?
#
loop_
_entity_poly.entity_id
_entity_poly.type
_entity_poly.pdbx_seq_one_letter_code
_entity_poly.pdbx_strand_id
1 'polypeptide(L)'
;MGEFINPASVPKVTFYNGVEVPCVGMGTFGSDRFTPEQVSGAVAGAIRCGYRMFDCAACYGNEDQIGQVFQDAFDEGVVERSELFIMTKVWNDMHERVEESCRKSIADLKCDYIDLFFIHWPFPNYHAPGCDVDSRNPDSKPFSAEEFIRTYRQCEELVEKGLIRNIGISNMTIPKLEAVLPLMKIQPAACEMELHPCFQQQELFDYLNDHKIQPIGFMPLGS
;
A
#
# COMPACT_ATOMS: atom_id res chain seq x y z
N MET A 1 -19.14 -7.96 23.60
CA MET A 1 -19.21 -6.92 22.55
C MET A 1 -18.17 -5.89 22.93
N GLY A 2 -17.08 -5.77 22.19
CA GLY A 2 -16.08 -4.73 22.44
C GLY A 2 -16.70 -3.34 22.22
N GLU A 3 -16.24 -2.35 22.98
CA GLU A 3 -16.65 -0.96 22.78
C GLU A 3 -16.31 -0.53 21.34
N PHE A 4 -17.27 0.01 20.64
CA PHE A 4 -17.12 0.57 19.32
C PHE A 4 -16.22 1.82 19.44
N ILE A 5 -15.04 1.79 18.83
CA ILE A 5 -14.20 2.98 18.76
C ILE A 5 -14.78 3.90 17.70
N ASN A 6 -15.09 5.14 18.07
CA ASN A 6 -15.49 6.15 17.09
C ASN A 6 -14.31 6.40 16.13
N PRO A 7 -14.44 6.12 14.82
CA PRO A 7 -13.35 6.33 13.86
C PRO A 7 -12.82 7.77 13.83
N ALA A 8 -13.69 8.75 14.16
CA ALA A 8 -13.30 10.15 14.23
C ALA A 8 -12.34 10.47 15.40
N SER A 9 -12.22 9.57 16.40
CA SER A 9 -11.26 9.73 17.50
C SER A 9 -9.84 9.21 17.17
N VAL A 10 -9.67 8.51 16.06
CA VAL A 10 -8.35 8.05 15.60
C VAL A 10 -7.58 9.25 15.07
N PRO A 11 -6.36 9.52 15.59
CA PRO A 11 -5.53 10.59 15.07
C PRO A 11 -5.27 10.44 13.57
N LYS A 12 -5.08 11.56 12.89
CA LYS A 12 -4.75 11.60 11.48
C LYS A 12 -3.41 12.28 11.24
N VAL A 13 -2.74 11.91 10.17
CA VAL A 13 -1.63 12.64 9.58
C VAL A 13 -2.07 13.26 8.27
N THR A 14 -1.39 14.31 7.83
CA THR A 14 -1.72 15.01 6.60
C THR A 14 -0.56 14.87 5.62
N PHE A 15 -0.83 14.32 4.43
CA PHE A 15 0.15 14.26 3.35
C PHE A 15 0.50 15.66 2.84
N TYR A 16 1.61 15.77 2.10
CA TYR A 16 2.07 17.05 1.53
C TYR A 16 1.02 17.77 0.67
N ASN A 17 0.08 17.02 0.09
CA ASN A 17 -0.99 17.54 -0.77
C ASN A 17 -2.33 17.80 -0.03
N GLY A 18 -2.31 17.75 1.31
CA GLY A 18 -3.47 18.05 2.15
C GLY A 18 -4.41 16.87 2.42
N VAL A 19 -4.10 15.67 1.93
CA VAL A 19 -4.93 14.47 2.20
C VAL A 19 -4.71 14.01 3.63
N GLU A 20 -5.80 13.89 4.39
CA GLU A 20 -5.80 13.35 5.75
C GLU A 20 -5.93 11.83 5.74
N VAL A 21 -5.07 11.15 6.51
CA VAL A 21 -4.98 9.69 6.58
C VAL A 21 -4.99 9.25 8.05
N PRO A 22 -5.73 8.20 8.44
CA PRO A 22 -5.65 7.65 9.78
C PRO A 22 -4.21 7.25 10.16
N CYS A 23 -3.80 7.51 11.41
CA CYS A 23 -2.46 7.10 11.89
C CYS A 23 -2.33 5.59 12.09
N VAL A 24 -3.44 4.86 12.15
CA VAL A 24 -3.47 3.41 12.38
C VAL A 24 -4.29 2.76 11.29
N GLY A 25 -3.70 1.74 10.66
CA GLY A 25 -4.35 0.91 9.66
C GLY A 25 -4.17 -0.57 9.97
N MET A 26 -4.86 -1.39 9.19
CA MET A 26 -4.74 -2.85 9.23
C MET A 26 -4.03 -3.36 7.98
N GLY A 27 -2.91 -4.08 8.16
CA GLY A 27 -2.27 -4.85 7.11
C GLY A 27 -3.04 -6.14 6.83
N THR A 28 -3.06 -6.55 5.58
CA THR A 28 -3.82 -7.72 5.11
C THR A 28 -2.93 -8.87 4.63
N PHE A 29 -1.62 -8.81 4.85
CA PHE A 29 -0.73 -9.91 4.55
C PHE A 29 -0.95 -11.08 5.51
N GLY A 30 -1.53 -12.17 5.01
CA GLY A 30 -1.81 -13.37 5.81
C GLY A 30 -0.60 -14.28 5.99
N SER A 31 0.43 -14.13 5.14
CA SER A 31 1.52 -15.10 5.01
C SER A 31 0.99 -16.55 4.85
N ASP A 32 1.82 -17.55 5.10
CA ASP A 32 1.41 -18.96 5.11
C ASP A 32 0.59 -19.36 6.36
N ARG A 33 0.34 -18.38 7.26
CA ARG A 33 -0.31 -18.66 8.56
C ARG A 33 -1.82 -18.55 8.52
N PHE A 34 -2.36 -17.70 7.64
CA PHE A 34 -3.80 -17.41 7.58
C PHE A 34 -4.33 -17.49 6.16
N THR A 35 -5.49 -18.14 6.01
CA THR A 35 -6.16 -18.20 4.71
C THR A 35 -6.76 -16.85 4.32
N PRO A 36 -7.03 -16.60 3.00
CA PRO A 36 -7.73 -15.39 2.56
C PRO A 36 -9.05 -15.12 3.29
N GLU A 37 -9.80 -16.18 3.61
CA GLU A 37 -11.07 -16.08 4.36
C GLU A 37 -10.85 -15.64 5.81
N GLN A 38 -9.78 -16.10 6.44
CA GLN A 38 -9.43 -15.67 7.80
C GLN A 38 -9.02 -14.20 7.83
N VAL A 39 -8.22 -13.77 6.84
CA VAL A 39 -7.82 -12.36 6.70
C VAL A 39 -9.02 -11.47 6.42
N SER A 40 -9.87 -11.84 5.45
CA SER A 40 -11.07 -11.06 5.13
C SER A 40 -12.06 -11.01 6.31
N GLY A 41 -12.21 -12.09 7.06
CA GLY A 41 -12.97 -12.09 8.31
C GLY A 41 -12.41 -11.12 9.36
N ALA A 42 -11.07 -11.01 9.47
CA ALA A 42 -10.42 -10.04 10.33
C ALA A 42 -10.66 -8.60 9.84
N VAL A 43 -10.63 -8.35 8.52
CA VAL A 43 -10.96 -7.04 7.92
C VAL A 43 -12.41 -6.64 8.28
N ALA A 44 -13.37 -7.56 8.17
CA ALA A 44 -14.76 -7.30 8.55
C ALA A 44 -14.87 -6.89 10.04
N GLY A 45 -14.15 -7.60 10.91
CA GLY A 45 -14.05 -7.24 12.33
C GLY A 45 -13.41 -5.88 12.55
N ALA A 46 -12.34 -5.56 11.84
CA ALA A 46 -11.64 -4.28 11.95
C ALA A 46 -12.53 -3.09 11.54
N ILE A 47 -13.28 -3.20 10.43
CA ILE A 47 -14.25 -2.17 10.02
C ILE A 47 -15.26 -1.91 11.15
N ARG A 48 -15.80 -2.95 11.75
CA ARG A 48 -16.76 -2.85 12.85
C ARG A 48 -16.14 -2.29 14.14
N CYS A 49 -14.83 -2.49 14.35
CA CYS A 49 -14.07 -1.88 15.44
C CYS A 49 -13.65 -0.43 15.18
N GLY A 50 -13.90 0.13 13.99
CA GLY A 50 -13.59 1.52 13.67
C GLY A 50 -12.33 1.73 12.84
N TYR A 51 -11.66 0.68 12.36
CA TYR A 51 -10.58 0.84 11.39
C TYR A 51 -11.10 1.41 10.08
N ARG A 52 -10.35 2.35 9.51
CA ARG A 52 -10.69 3.02 8.24
C ARG A 52 -9.53 3.05 7.25
N MET A 53 -8.39 2.46 7.56
CA MET A 53 -7.24 2.33 6.67
C MET A 53 -6.87 0.85 6.53
N PHE A 54 -6.74 0.38 5.28
CA PHE A 54 -6.43 -1.02 4.96
C PHE A 54 -5.30 -1.08 3.96
N ASP A 55 -4.27 -1.86 4.29
CA ASP A 55 -3.09 -2.06 3.46
C ASP A 55 -3.13 -3.42 2.80
N CYS A 56 -3.43 -3.42 1.50
CA CYS A 56 -3.54 -4.57 0.62
C CYS A 56 -2.32 -4.67 -0.32
N ALA A 57 -2.22 -5.74 -1.08
CA ALA A 57 -1.31 -5.86 -2.21
C ALA A 57 -1.77 -6.96 -3.18
N ALA A 58 -1.52 -6.76 -4.46
CA ALA A 58 -1.86 -7.74 -5.50
C ALA A 58 -1.25 -9.13 -5.25
N CYS A 59 -0.02 -9.19 -4.68
CA CYS A 59 0.66 -10.45 -4.40
C CYS A 59 0.16 -11.17 -3.14
N TYR A 60 -0.72 -10.57 -2.32
CA TYR A 60 -1.25 -11.24 -1.13
C TYR A 60 -2.32 -12.28 -1.45
N GLY A 61 -2.86 -12.26 -2.67
CA GLY A 61 -3.81 -13.26 -3.17
C GLY A 61 -5.15 -13.30 -2.44
N ASN A 62 -5.57 -12.17 -1.85
CA ASN A 62 -6.78 -12.08 -1.02
C ASN A 62 -7.61 -10.81 -1.28
N GLU A 63 -7.26 -10.01 -2.31
CA GLU A 63 -7.95 -8.75 -2.59
C GLU A 63 -9.43 -8.96 -2.94
N ASP A 64 -9.78 -10.04 -3.61
CA ASP A 64 -11.16 -10.36 -3.99
C ASP A 64 -12.05 -10.70 -2.77
N GLN A 65 -11.55 -11.45 -1.79
CA GLN A 65 -12.26 -11.72 -0.54
C GLN A 65 -12.39 -10.45 0.31
N ILE A 66 -11.35 -9.61 0.36
CA ILE A 66 -11.39 -8.32 1.05
C ILE A 66 -12.37 -7.37 0.37
N GLY A 67 -12.38 -7.33 -0.96
CA GLY A 67 -13.34 -6.53 -1.74
C GLY A 67 -14.79 -6.95 -1.49
N GLN A 68 -15.06 -8.23 -1.29
CA GLN A 68 -16.39 -8.68 -0.90
C GLN A 68 -16.79 -8.14 0.48
N VAL A 69 -15.86 -8.13 1.44
CA VAL A 69 -16.10 -7.56 2.77
C VAL A 69 -16.37 -6.06 2.69
N PHE A 70 -15.64 -5.31 1.85
CA PHE A 70 -15.90 -3.89 1.65
C PHE A 70 -17.29 -3.66 1.05
N GLN A 71 -17.64 -4.42 0.01
CA GLN A 71 -18.97 -4.32 -0.62
C GLN A 71 -20.10 -4.63 0.38
N ASP A 72 -19.96 -5.72 1.14
CA ASP A 72 -20.97 -6.08 2.16
C ASP A 72 -21.12 -4.97 3.21
N ALA A 73 -19.99 -4.36 3.65
CA ALA A 73 -20.02 -3.27 4.62
C ALA A 73 -20.68 -1.98 4.05
N PHE A 74 -20.51 -1.72 2.73
CA PHE A 74 -21.19 -0.61 2.05
C PHE A 74 -22.69 -0.90 1.91
N ASP A 75 -23.06 -2.10 1.51
CA ASP A 75 -24.47 -2.51 1.32
C ASP A 75 -25.24 -2.55 2.65
N GLU A 76 -24.59 -2.93 3.74
CA GLU A 76 -25.13 -2.90 5.10
C GLU A 76 -25.18 -1.48 5.69
N GLY A 77 -24.58 -0.48 5.05
CA GLY A 77 -24.49 0.89 5.56
C GLY A 77 -23.62 1.04 6.82
N VAL A 78 -22.68 0.13 7.03
CA VAL A 78 -21.71 0.17 8.15
C VAL A 78 -20.66 1.25 7.92
N VAL A 79 -20.28 1.46 6.66
CA VAL A 79 -19.28 2.44 6.23
C VAL A 79 -19.55 2.82 4.78
N GLU A 80 -19.19 4.04 4.38
CA GLU A 80 -19.17 4.45 2.98
C GLU A 80 -17.77 4.30 2.38
N ARG A 81 -17.68 4.13 1.04
CA ARG A 81 -16.37 4.06 0.34
C ARG A 81 -15.47 5.25 0.67
N SER A 82 -16.05 6.44 0.77
CA SER A 82 -15.34 7.67 1.07
C SER A 82 -14.72 7.73 2.47
N GLU A 83 -15.17 6.89 3.39
CA GLU A 83 -14.64 6.79 4.75
C GLU A 83 -13.46 5.83 4.84
N LEU A 84 -13.26 4.96 3.83
CA LEU A 84 -12.13 4.03 3.79
C LEU A 84 -10.96 4.63 3.03
N PHE A 85 -9.77 4.51 3.61
CA PHE A 85 -8.49 4.74 2.96
C PHE A 85 -7.90 3.38 2.55
N ILE A 86 -8.02 3.04 1.28
CA ILE A 86 -7.61 1.76 0.72
C ILE A 86 -6.26 1.92 0.04
N MET A 87 -5.28 1.15 0.50
CA MET A 87 -3.95 1.07 -0.09
C MET A 87 -3.76 -0.28 -0.77
N THR A 88 -3.07 -0.30 -1.89
CA THR A 88 -2.58 -1.53 -2.52
C THR A 88 -1.31 -1.27 -3.31
N LYS A 89 -0.71 -2.34 -3.86
CA LYS A 89 0.65 -2.28 -4.39
C LYS A 89 0.78 -3.07 -5.68
N VAL A 90 1.50 -2.50 -6.67
CA VAL A 90 1.94 -3.28 -7.84
C VAL A 90 3.09 -4.20 -7.44
N TRP A 91 2.98 -5.47 -7.84
CA TRP A 91 4.03 -6.46 -7.58
C TRP A 91 5.15 -6.39 -8.64
N ASN A 92 6.27 -7.01 -8.33
CA ASN A 92 7.52 -6.89 -9.07
C ASN A 92 7.45 -7.42 -10.52
N ASP A 93 6.58 -8.38 -10.80
CA ASP A 93 6.36 -8.95 -12.14
C ASP A 93 5.49 -8.07 -13.05
N MET A 94 4.90 -7.01 -12.49
CA MET A 94 3.97 -6.12 -13.19
C MET A 94 4.50 -4.69 -13.38
N HIS A 95 5.79 -4.42 -13.15
CA HIS A 95 6.37 -3.10 -13.30
C HIS A 95 6.27 -2.52 -14.71
N GLU A 96 6.13 -3.34 -15.74
CA GLU A 96 5.91 -2.90 -17.12
C GLU A 96 4.41 -2.77 -17.49
N ARG A 97 3.50 -3.22 -16.59
CA ARG A 97 2.05 -3.28 -16.80
C ARG A 97 1.29 -2.79 -15.58
N VAL A 98 1.69 -1.62 -15.07
CA VAL A 98 1.18 -1.06 -13.81
C VAL A 98 -0.32 -0.79 -13.88
N GLU A 99 -0.83 -0.28 -15.00
CA GLU A 99 -2.26 -0.03 -15.18
C GLU A 99 -3.09 -1.30 -15.15
N GLU A 100 -2.62 -2.38 -15.78
CA GLU A 100 -3.28 -3.68 -15.73
C GLU A 100 -3.39 -4.19 -14.28
N SER A 101 -2.29 -4.12 -13.52
CA SER A 101 -2.27 -4.47 -12.10
C SER A 101 -3.23 -3.61 -11.28
N CYS A 102 -3.20 -2.30 -11.45
CA CYS A 102 -4.07 -1.37 -10.74
C CYS A 102 -5.55 -1.64 -11.01
N ARG A 103 -5.93 -1.82 -12.29
CA ARG A 103 -7.31 -2.12 -12.66
C ARG A 103 -7.79 -3.46 -12.11
N LYS A 104 -6.90 -4.46 -12.06
CA LYS A 104 -7.20 -5.73 -11.43
C LYS A 104 -7.47 -5.55 -9.94
N SER A 105 -6.59 -4.86 -9.20
CA SER A 105 -6.81 -4.58 -7.77
C SER A 105 -8.08 -3.77 -7.52
N ILE A 106 -8.40 -2.77 -8.35
CA ILE A 106 -9.66 -2.02 -8.27
C ILE A 106 -10.87 -2.96 -8.42
N ALA A 107 -10.83 -3.87 -9.39
CA ALA A 107 -11.91 -4.82 -9.63
C ALA A 107 -12.04 -5.84 -8.47
N ASP A 108 -10.94 -6.39 -8.01
CA ASP A 108 -10.90 -7.35 -6.90
C ASP A 108 -11.36 -6.71 -5.59
N LEU A 109 -10.88 -5.51 -5.27
CA LEU A 109 -11.27 -4.74 -4.06
C LEU A 109 -12.65 -4.09 -4.18
N LYS A 110 -13.35 -4.24 -5.33
CA LYS A 110 -14.70 -3.70 -5.60
C LYS A 110 -14.82 -2.21 -5.27
N CYS A 111 -13.85 -1.43 -5.71
CA CYS A 111 -13.81 0.01 -5.51
C CYS A 111 -13.62 0.73 -6.85
N ASP A 112 -13.93 2.05 -6.89
CA ASP A 112 -13.81 2.86 -8.11
C ASP A 112 -12.41 3.45 -8.27
N TYR A 113 -11.67 3.57 -7.19
CA TYR A 113 -10.32 4.14 -7.12
C TYR A 113 -9.55 3.60 -5.92
N ILE A 114 -8.22 3.72 -5.95
CA ILE A 114 -7.32 3.45 -4.83
C ILE A 114 -6.86 4.77 -4.21
N ASP A 115 -6.87 4.86 -2.88
CA ASP A 115 -6.45 6.08 -2.17
C ASP A 115 -4.93 6.27 -2.22
N LEU A 116 -4.16 5.19 -2.10
CA LEU A 116 -2.71 5.21 -2.17
C LEU A 116 -2.19 3.93 -2.83
N PHE A 117 -1.52 4.09 -3.97
CA PHE A 117 -1.02 2.97 -4.77
C PHE A 117 0.51 2.94 -4.72
N PHE A 118 1.08 1.82 -4.26
CA PHE A 118 2.51 1.66 -4.07
C PHE A 118 3.19 0.89 -5.20
N ILE A 119 4.46 1.24 -5.45
CA ILE A 119 5.42 0.31 -6.02
C ILE A 119 5.96 -0.52 -4.85
N HIS A 120 5.62 -1.82 -4.79
CA HIS A 120 5.87 -2.68 -3.63
C HIS A 120 7.35 -2.83 -3.30
N TRP A 121 8.17 -3.08 -4.32
CA TRP A 121 9.63 -3.13 -4.22
C TRP A 121 10.27 -2.32 -5.36
N PRO A 122 11.44 -1.71 -5.12
CA PRO A 122 12.09 -0.89 -6.15
C PRO A 122 12.80 -1.71 -7.24
N PHE A 123 12.59 -3.02 -7.28
CA PHE A 123 13.26 -3.93 -8.20
C PHE A 123 12.26 -4.55 -9.16
N PRO A 124 12.34 -4.29 -10.48
CA PRO A 124 11.55 -5.02 -11.44
C PRO A 124 12.03 -6.47 -11.50
N ASN A 125 11.09 -7.39 -11.70
CA ASN A 125 11.41 -8.79 -11.94
C ASN A 125 12.21 -9.48 -10.80
N TYR A 126 12.09 -8.97 -9.58
CA TYR A 126 12.74 -9.58 -8.41
C TYR A 126 12.15 -10.96 -8.06
N HIS A 127 10.85 -11.13 -8.29
CA HIS A 127 10.14 -12.39 -8.19
C HIS A 127 9.63 -12.79 -9.57
N ALA A 128 9.69 -14.10 -9.88
CA ALA A 128 9.07 -14.61 -11.09
C ALA A 128 7.53 -14.59 -10.96
N PRO A 129 6.77 -14.47 -12.04
CA PRO A 129 5.32 -14.55 -11.99
C PRO A 129 4.84 -15.85 -11.30
N GLY A 130 3.98 -15.70 -10.30
CA GLY A 130 3.41 -16.82 -9.54
C GLY A 130 4.37 -17.54 -8.60
N CYS A 131 5.58 -17.01 -8.35
CA CYS A 131 6.46 -17.55 -7.33
C CYS A 131 6.07 -17.03 -5.94
N ASP A 132 6.46 -17.79 -4.93
CA ASP A 132 6.31 -17.43 -3.53
C ASP A 132 6.99 -16.07 -3.23
N VAL A 133 6.39 -15.29 -2.34
CA VAL A 133 6.91 -13.99 -1.91
C VAL A 133 8.30 -14.08 -1.27
N ASP A 134 8.65 -15.23 -0.69
CA ASP A 134 9.94 -15.50 -0.07
C ASP A 134 11.01 -15.99 -1.07
N SER A 135 10.61 -16.31 -2.30
CA SER A 135 11.54 -16.82 -3.31
C SER A 135 12.15 -15.68 -4.13
N ARG A 136 13.44 -15.79 -4.43
CA ARG A 136 14.14 -14.86 -5.32
C ARG A 136 14.18 -15.41 -6.75
N ASN A 137 13.87 -14.55 -7.70
CA ASN A 137 14.14 -14.85 -9.10
C ASN A 137 15.67 -14.86 -9.32
N PRO A 138 16.27 -15.96 -9.81
CA PRO A 138 17.70 -15.99 -10.15
C PRO A 138 18.10 -14.92 -11.17
N ASP A 139 17.17 -14.52 -12.04
CA ASP A 139 17.37 -13.49 -13.07
C ASP A 139 16.93 -12.09 -12.62
N SER A 140 16.76 -11.88 -11.29
CA SER A 140 16.41 -10.58 -10.74
C SER A 140 17.44 -9.52 -11.09
N LYS A 141 16.95 -8.37 -11.54
CA LYS A 141 17.82 -7.25 -11.89
C LYS A 141 18.16 -6.40 -10.67
N PRO A 142 19.36 -5.83 -10.61
CA PRO A 142 19.67 -4.84 -9.58
C PRO A 142 18.79 -3.60 -9.74
N PHE A 143 18.74 -2.76 -8.69
CA PHE A 143 18.07 -1.47 -8.77
C PHE A 143 18.64 -0.61 -9.90
N SER A 144 17.75 -0.06 -10.70
CA SER A 144 18.04 0.95 -11.73
C SER A 144 17.08 2.11 -11.55
N ALA A 145 17.61 3.32 -11.36
CA ALA A 145 16.79 4.52 -11.25
C ALA A 145 15.96 4.75 -12.53
N GLU A 146 16.53 4.46 -13.69
CA GLU A 146 15.82 4.60 -14.98
C GLU A 146 14.63 3.63 -15.07
N GLU A 147 14.82 2.35 -14.74
CA GLU A 147 13.73 1.37 -14.77
C GLU A 147 12.66 1.68 -13.71
N PHE A 148 13.07 2.08 -12.51
CA PHE A 148 12.13 2.50 -11.47
C PHE A 148 11.28 3.70 -11.93
N ILE A 149 11.90 4.71 -12.53
CA ILE A 149 11.18 5.89 -13.03
C ILE A 149 10.23 5.51 -14.19
N ARG A 150 10.54 4.54 -15.03
CA ARG A 150 9.58 4.04 -16.04
C ARG A 150 8.32 3.45 -15.40
N THR A 151 8.49 2.69 -14.31
CA THR A 151 7.37 2.17 -13.52
C THR A 151 6.61 3.31 -12.84
N TYR A 152 7.33 4.26 -12.23
CA TYR A 152 6.75 5.40 -11.53
C TYR A 152 5.93 6.31 -12.45
N ARG A 153 6.39 6.52 -13.70
CA ARG A 153 5.64 7.29 -14.72
C ARG A 153 4.28 6.69 -15.04
N GLN A 154 4.17 5.38 -15.06
CA GLN A 154 2.88 4.73 -15.22
C GLN A 154 1.96 5.02 -14.00
N CYS A 155 2.50 5.07 -12.77
CA CYS A 155 1.71 5.49 -11.62
C CYS A 155 1.24 6.96 -11.74
N GLU A 156 2.08 7.87 -12.24
CA GLU A 156 1.69 9.26 -12.50
C GLU A 156 0.52 9.34 -13.51
N GLU A 157 0.53 8.52 -14.56
CA GLU A 157 -0.58 8.42 -15.52
C GLU A 157 -1.88 7.89 -14.85
N LEU A 158 -1.77 7.00 -13.86
CA LEU A 158 -2.94 6.52 -13.13
C LEU A 158 -3.59 7.63 -12.31
N VAL A 159 -2.81 8.56 -11.75
CA VAL A 159 -3.32 9.76 -11.08
C VAL A 159 -4.10 10.63 -12.07
N GLU A 160 -3.54 10.87 -13.25
CA GLU A 160 -4.20 11.66 -14.32
C GLU A 160 -5.51 11.01 -14.79
N LYS A 161 -5.56 9.67 -14.83
CA LYS A 161 -6.77 8.88 -15.16
C LYS A 161 -7.78 8.80 -14.01
N GLY A 162 -7.44 9.28 -12.82
CA GLY A 162 -8.30 9.20 -11.63
C GLY A 162 -8.46 7.79 -11.04
N LEU A 163 -7.62 6.83 -11.46
CA LEU A 163 -7.65 5.46 -10.93
C LEU A 163 -7.02 5.38 -9.54
N ILE A 164 -6.07 6.23 -9.26
CA ILE A 164 -5.45 6.37 -7.94
C ILE A 164 -5.45 7.82 -7.49
N ARG A 165 -5.47 8.07 -6.19
CA ARG A 165 -5.42 9.42 -5.62
C ARG A 165 -4.02 9.85 -5.27
N ASN A 166 -3.19 8.95 -4.77
CA ASN A 166 -1.82 9.21 -4.33
C ASN A 166 -0.90 8.09 -4.79
N ILE A 167 0.38 8.43 -4.99
CA ILE A 167 1.43 7.46 -5.29
C ILE A 167 2.25 7.23 -4.02
N GLY A 168 2.50 5.98 -3.69
CA GLY A 168 3.43 5.54 -2.66
C GLY A 168 4.62 4.79 -3.25
N ILE A 169 5.67 4.72 -2.47
CA ILE A 169 6.86 3.90 -2.73
C ILE A 169 7.15 3.04 -1.51
N SER A 170 7.78 1.91 -1.68
CA SER A 170 8.05 1.00 -0.56
C SER A 170 9.43 0.37 -0.67
N ASN A 171 10.00 -0.02 0.48
CA ASN A 171 11.28 -0.71 0.56
C ASN A 171 12.45 0.07 -0.07
N MET A 172 12.42 1.39 0.06
CA MET A 172 13.46 2.29 -0.44
C MET A 172 14.59 2.47 0.58
N THR A 173 15.73 2.91 0.09
CA THR A 173 16.84 3.40 0.91
C THR A 173 17.18 4.83 0.51
N ILE A 174 17.85 5.59 1.37
CA ILE A 174 18.22 6.99 1.08
C ILE A 174 18.93 7.13 -0.27
N PRO A 175 19.99 6.35 -0.61
CA PRO A 175 20.64 6.47 -1.91
C PRO A 175 19.70 6.22 -3.11
N LYS A 176 18.71 5.32 -2.97
CA LYS A 176 17.72 5.09 -4.02
C LYS A 176 16.77 6.29 -4.15
N LEU A 177 16.32 6.86 -3.01
CA LEU A 177 15.48 8.05 -3.00
C LEU A 177 16.20 9.24 -3.64
N GLU A 178 17.43 9.50 -3.28
CA GLU A 178 18.26 10.57 -3.88
C GLU A 178 18.39 10.43 -5.40
N ALA A 179 18.49 9.19 -5.89
CA ALA A 179 18.60 8.93 -7.33
C ALA A 179 17.29 9.15 -8.10
N VAL A 180 16.11 8.99 -7.47
CA VAL A 180 14.83 8.98 -8.19
C VAL A 180 13.95 10.20 -7.92
N LEU A 181 13.97 10.76 -6.70
CA LEU A 181 13.11 11.90 -6.34
C LEU A 181 13.24 13.10 -7.30
N PRO A 182 14.45 13.50 -7.73
CA PRO A 182 14.60 14.61 -8.68
C PRO A 182 13.99 14.35 -10.08
N LEU A 183 13.69 13.10 -10.39
CA LEU A 183 13.16 12.67 -11.69
C LEU A 183 11.63 12.53 -11.70
N MET A 184 10.98 12.58 -10.54
CA MET A 184 9.52 12.43 -10.39
C MET A 184 8.82 13.75 -10.72
N LYS A 185 7.66 13.69 -11.41
CA LYS A 185 6.79 14.85 -11.64
C LYS A 185 5.80 15.05 -10.50
N ILE A 186 5.27 13.95 -9.97
CA ILE A 186 4.40 13.93 -8.79
C ILE A 186 5.22 13.36 -7.66
N GLN A 187 5.31 14.08 -6.55
CA GLN A 187 6.02 13.59 -5.37
C GLN A 187 5.28 12.38 -4.78
N PRO A 188 5.97 11.32 -4.30
CA PRO A 188 5.31 10.27 -3.56
C PRO A 188 4.73 10.83 -2.25
N ALA A 189 3.49 10.45 -1.95
CA ALA A 189 2.81 10.88 -0.73
C ALA A 189 3.34 10.15 0.51
N ALA A 190 3.74 8.89 0.33
CA ALA A 190 4.23 8.06 1.42
C ALA A 190 5.34 7.10 0.97
N CYS A 191 6.15 6.68 1.94
CA CYS A 191 7.08 5.57 1.80
C CYS A 191 6.78 4.53 2.87
N GLU A 192 6.44 3.31 2.43
CA GLU A 192 6.20 2.19 3.32
C GLU A 192 7.51 1.45 3.58
N MET A 193 7.80 1.18 4.85
CA MET A 193 9.04 0.55 5.29
C MET A 193 8.81 -0.31 6.54
N GLU A 194 9.62 -1.34 6.73
CA GLU A 194 9.63 -2.06 8.01
C GLU A 194 10.05 -1.09 9.13
N LEU A 195 9.19 -0.95 10.13
CA LEU A 195 9.44 -0.01 11.23
C LEU A 195 8.81 -0.53 12.52
N HIS A 196 9.65 -0.84 13.51
CA HIS A 196 9.22 -1.33 14.82
C HIS A 196 10.29 -1.01 15.90
N PRO A 197 10.03 -1.21 17.21
CA PRO A 197 10.96 -0.82 18.27
C PRO A 197 12.38 -1.39 18.16
N CYS A 198 12.54 -2.58 17.54
CA CYS A 198 13.84 -3.20 17.33
C CYS A 198 14.49 -2.83 15.99
N PHE A 199 13.76 -2.17 15.08
CA PHE A 199 14.24 -1.74 13.77
C PHE A 199 13.67 -0.36 13.42
N GLN A 200 14.24 0.68 13.99
CA GLN A 200 13.68 2.03 13.99
C GLN A 200 13.99 2.83 12.71
N GLN A 201 15.01 2.46 11.94
CA GLN A 201 15.42 3.13 10.70
C GLN A 201 15.43 4.67 10.79
N GLN A 202 15.97 5.22 11.90
CA GLN A 202 15.85 6.63 12.24
C GLN A 202 16.31 7.57 11.12
N GLU A 203 17.44 7.25 10.48
CA GLU A 203 17.97 8.07 9.38
C GLU A 203 17.01 8.14 8.20
N LEU A 204 16.41 7.01 7.82
CA LEU A 204 15.42 6.98 6.73
C LEU A 204 14.13 7.68 7.14
N PHE A 205 13.68 7.50 8.38
CA PHE A 205 12.49 8.15 8.92
C PHE A 205 12.64 9.69 8.88
N ASP A 206 13.79 10.20 9.35
CA ASP A 206 14.07 11.63 9.37
C ASP A 206 14.18 12.17 7.93
N TYR A 207 14.89 11.46 7.04
CA TYR A 207 15.02 11.82 5.64
C TYR A 207 13.65 11.96 4.95
N LEU A 208 12.74 11.02 5.17
CA LEU A 208 11.40 11.06 4.58
C LEU A 208 10.59 12.25 5.10
N ASN A 209 10.65 12.52 6.40
CA ASN A 209 9.97 13.68 6.98
C ASN A 209 10.50 15.01 6.44
N ASP A 210 11.82 15.16 6.31
CA ASP A 210 12.45 16.36 5.74
C ASP A 210 12.00 16.61 4.28
N HIS A 211 11.72 15.52 3.54
CA HIS A 211 11.20 15.58 2.17
C HIS A 211 9.67 15.61 2.10
N LYS A 212 8.96 15.66 3.24
CA LYS A 212 7.49 15.66 3.32
C LYS A 212 6.87 14.40 2.67
N ILE A 213 7.56 13.28 2.76
CA ILE A 213 7.06 11.96 2.35
C ILE A 213 6.66 11.25 3.65
N GLN A 214 5.38 10.88 3.79
CA GLN A 214 4.90 10.26 5.02
C GLN A 214 5.49 8.84 5.20
N PRO A 215 6.25 8.57 6.28
CA PRO A 215 6.63 7.20 6.62
C PRO A 215 5.40 6.39 7.03
N ILE A 216 5.27 5.17 6.50
CA ILE A 216 4.27 4.18 6.92
C ILE A 216 5.02 2.92 7.34
N GLY A 217 4.81 2.48 8.59
CA GLY A 217 5.46 1.29 9.13
C GLY A 217 4.65 0.02 8.87
N PHE A 218 5.24 -0.96 8.20
CA PHE A 218 4.74 -2.32 8.22
C PHE A 218 5.45 -3.15 9.32
N MET A 219 4.86 -4.26 9.72
CA MET A 219 5.33 -5.09 10.85
C MET A 219 5.59 -4.27 12.14
N PRO A 220 4.69 -3.40 12.59
CA PRO A 220 4.97 -2.46 13.68
C PRO A 220 5.23 -3.13 15.04
N LEU A 221 4.94 -4.41 15.16
CA LEU A 221 5.21 -5.20 16.38
C LEU A 221 6.47 -6.07 16.25
N GLY A 222 7.12 -6.04 15.10
CA GLY A 222 8.20 -6.95 14.74
C GLY A 222 7.68 -8.32 14.28
N SER A 223 8.51 -9.10 13.58
CA SER A 223 8.21 -10.45 13.07
C SER A 223 9.08 -11.50 13.75
#